data_f701f57bcd42291bfe523b87a26e4c08
#
_entry.id   f701f57bcd42291bfe523b87a26e4c08
#
_cell.length_a   1.000
_cell.length_b   1.000
_cell.length_c   1.000
_cell.angle_alpha   90.00
_cell.angle_beta   90.00
_cell.angle_gamma   90.00
#
_symmetry.space_group_name_H-M   'P 1'
#
loop_
_entity.id
_entity.type
_entity.pdbx_description
1 polymer ?
#
loop_
_entity_poly.entity_id
_entity_poly.type
_entity_poly.pdbx_seq_one_letter_code
_entity_poly.pdbx_strand_id
1 'polypeptide(L)'
;MLGLDQDIKKKLLNLLNNKQYASLEFEIELMGNIDEQHPIVIMFYASSKTLNSMSKIDDLIEASRLYEKVYLMNKKKDNIPTPSTLEPLLNMIYLSFRTKIFRNVLPLALEAFKHNKFHEKLIEGLAIINILLANNSESIKYYKLLFQVNERRLTGRAPLLCCLNYASGTSQEYYFEECLKYSKILERNLIGTEEKKVPQKNTKIKIAFLSSDLRVHSVS
;
A
#
# COMPACT_ATOMS: atom_id res chain seq x y z
N MET A 1 -10.13 -7.70 -29.85
CA MET A 1 -10.01 -8.73 -28.80
C MET A 1 -11.39 -9.24 -28.49
N LEU A 2 -11.65 -10.51 -28.65
CA LEU A 2 -12.87 -11.18 -28.16
C LEU A 2 -12.94 -10.97 -26.64
N GLY A 3 -14.10 -10.64 -26.11
CA GLY A 3 -14.29 -10.47 -24.66
C GLY A 3 -14.00 -11.78 -23.91
N LEU A 4 -13.45 -11.70 -22.71
CA LEU A 4 -13.28 -12.86 -21.85
C LEU A 4 -14.66 -13.48 -21.57
N ASP A 5 -14.77 -14.80 -21.72
CA ASP A 5 -15.97 -15.55 -21.36
C ASP A 5 -16.36 -15.27 -19.91
N GLN A 6 -17.65 -14.97 -19.69
CA GLN A 6 -18.15 -14.59 -18.37
C GLN A 6 -18.12 -15.76 -17.37
N ASP A 7 -18.28 -16.99 -17.84
CA ASP A 7 -18.24 -18.18 -17.00
C ASP A 7 -16.81 -18.46 -16.54
N ILE A 8 -15.82 -18.30 -17.43
CA ILE A 8 -14.40 -18.38 -17.08
C ILE A 8 -14.05 -17.31 -16.05
N LYS A 9 -14.44 -16.06 -16.29
CA LYS A 9 -14.21 -14.96 -15.33
C LYS A 9 -14.79 -15.26 -13.95
N LYS A 10 -16.03 -15.76 -13.90
CA LYS A 10 -16.72 -16.12 -12.66
C LYS A 10 -16.02 -17.25 -11.92
N LYS A 11 -15.56 -18.29 -12.67
CA LYS A 11 -14.80 -19.41 -12.12
C LYS A 11 -13.50 -18.92 -11.47
N LEU A 12 -12.69 -18.15 -12.21
CA LEU A 12 -11.40 -17.63 -11.70
C LEU A 12 -11.59 -16.73 -10.49
N LEU A 13 -12.58 -15.85 -10.50
CA LEU A 13 -12.91 -14.97 -9.38
C LEU A 13 -13.31 -15.78 -8.13
N ASN A 14 -14.08 -16.85 -8.30
CA ASN A 14 -14.48 -17.72 -7.21
C ASN A 14 -13.26 -18.43 -6.57
N LEU A 15 -12.34 -18.95 -7.38
CA LEU A 15 -11.10 -19.55 -6.89
C LEU A 15 -10.25 -18.54 -6.10
N LEU A 16 -10.12 -17.30 -6.60
CA LEU A 16 -9.38 -16.25 -5.93
C LEU A 16 -10.01 -15.89 -4.57
N ASN A 17 -11.33 -15.68 -4.53
CA ASN A 17 -12.06 -15.31 -3.32
C ASN A 17 -12.01 -16.41 -2.25
N ASN A 18 -11.99 -17.67 -2.66
CA ASN A 18 -11.84 -18.83 -1.77
C ASN A 18 -10.37 -19.14 -1.41
N LYS A 19 -9.43 -18.31 -1.83
CA LYS A 19 -7.98 -18.45 -1.57
C LYS A 19 -7.40 -19.77 -2.12
N GLN A 20 -8.00 -20.31 -3.17
CA GLN A 20 -7.56 -21.54 -3.85
C GLN A 20 -6.51 -21.20 -4.91
N TYR A 21 -5.38 -20.62 -4.48
CA TYR A 21 -4.38 -20.03 -5.39
C TYR A 21 -3.75 -21.05 -6.32
N ALA A 22 -3.37 -22.24 -5.82
CA ALA A 22 -2.80 -23.29 -6.66
C ALA A 22 -3.77 -23.77 -7.76
N SER A 23 -5.06 -23.93 -7.42
CA SER A 23 -6.09 -24.29 -8.39
C SER A 23 -6.33 -23.17 -9.40
N LEU A 24 -6.27 -21.92 -8.97
CA LEU A 24 -6.40 -20.76 -9.83
C LEU A 24 -5.23 -20.69 -10.85
N GLU A 25 -4.00 -20.86 -10.38
CA GLU A 25 -2.81 -20.88 -11.24
C GLU A 25 -2.88 -22.01 -12.25
N PHE A 26 -3.22 -23.23 -11.82
CA PHE A 26 -3.38 -24.39 -12.70
C PHE A 26 -4.43 -24.17 -13.80
N GLU A 27 -5.62 -23.64 -13.45
CA GLU A 27 -6.66 -23.32 -14.43
C GLU A 27 -6.20 -22.30 -15.47
N ILE A 28 -5.42 -21.30 -15.05
CA ILE A 28 -4.90 -20.28 -15.96
C ILE A 28 -3.79 -20.86 -16.83
N GLU A 29 -2.92 -21.70 -16.30
CA GLU A 29 -1.86 -22.38 -17.08
C GLU A 29 -2.42 -23.30 -18.17
N LEU A 30 -3.57 -23.94 -17.93
CA LEU A 30 -4.29 -24.69 -18.94
C LEU A 30 -4.81 -23.82 -20.10
N MET A 31 -4.99 -22.54 -19.88
CA MET A 31 -5.40 -21.60 -20.93
C MET A 31 -4.26 -21.20 -21.88
N GLY A 32 -3.03 -21.64 -21.59
CA GLY A 32 -1.83 -21.38 -22.38
C GLY A 32 -0.98 -20.24 -21.86
N ASN A 33 -0.17 -19.64 -22.75
CA ASN A 33 0.81 -18.62 -22.36
C ASN A 33 0.16 -17.41 -21.68
N ILE A 34 0.55 -17.16 -20.42
CA ILE A 34 -0.01 -16.05 -19.62
C ILE A 34 0.20 -14.68 -20.29
N ASP A 35 1.29 -14.50 -21.01
CA ASP A 35 1.60 -13.24 -21.68
C ASP A 35 0.66 -12.93 -22.86
N GLU A 36 -0.06 -13.91 -23.36
CA GLU A 36 -1.01 -13.76 -24.46
C GLU A 36 -2.47 -13.68 -23.98
N GLN A 37 -2.70 -13.86 -22.69
CA GLN A 37 -4.02 -13.88 -22.10
C GLN A 37 -4.67 -12.50 -22.02
N HIS A 38 -5.99 -12.51 -21.80
CA HIS A 38 -6.77 -11.30 -21.56
C HIS A 38 -6.28 -10.59 -20.27
N PRO A 39 -6.22 -9.24 -20.21
CA PRO A 39 -5.72 -8.49 -19.04
C PRO A 39 -6.31 -8.93 -17.70
N ILE A 40 -7.59 -9.28 -17.66
CA ILE A 40 -8.26 -9.77 -16.45
C ILE A 40 -7.67 -11.11 -15.98
N VAL A 41 -7.35 -12.03 -16.90
CA VAL A 41 -6.73 -13.33 -16.58
C VAL A 41 -5.34 -13.11 -16.01
N ILE A 42 -4.55 -12.23 -16.65
CA ILE A 42 -3.22 -11.84 -16.16
C ILE A 42 -3.31 -11.24 -14.75
N MET A 43 -4.33 -10.38 -14.49
CA MET A 43 -4.58 -9.82 -13.15
C MET A 43 -4.87 -10.90 -12.11
N PHE A 44 -5.68 -11.90 -12.43
CA PHE A 44 -5.97 -13.01 -11.50
C PHE A 44 -4.71 -13.82 -11.18
N TYR A 45 -3.90 -14.12 -12.18
CA TYR A 45 -2.65 -14.87 -12.00
C TYR A 45 -1.63 -14.08 -11.15
N ALA A 46 -1.44 -12.80 -11.43
CA ALA A 46 -0.59 -11.93 -10.62
C ALA A 46 -1.10 -11.79 -9.19
N SER A 47 -2.43 -11.74 -9.01
CA SER A 47 -3.04 -11.67 -7.68
C SER A 47 -2.85 -12.95 -6.88
N SER A 48 -2.94 -14.14 -7.49
CA SER A 48 -2.66 -15.41 -6.80
C SER A 48 -1.24 -15.42 -6.24
N LYS A 49 -0.25 -15.08 -7.06
CA LYS A 49 1.16 -14.98 -6.63
C LYS A 49 1.37 -13.93 -5.53
N THR A 50 0.65 -12.82 -5.58
CA THR A 50 0.77 -11.74 -4.58
C THR A 50 0.16 -12.13 -3.22
N LEU A 51 -1.00 -12.79 -3.23
CA LEU A 51 -1.80 -13.10 -2.05
C LEU A 51 -1.42 -14.43 -1.40
N ASN A 52 -0.77 -15.33 -2.12
CA ASN A 52 -0.29 -16.59 -1.58
C ASN A 52 0.82 -16.32 -0.56
N SER A 53 0.59 -16.70 0.69
CA SER A 53 1.56 -16.54 1.79
C SER A 53 2.86 -17.33 1.60
N MET A 54 2.84 -18.35 0.73
CA MET A 54 4.00 -19.19 0.40
C MET A 54 4.82 -18.66 -0.78
N SER A 55 4.39 -17.57 -1.42
CA SER A 55 5.09 -16.99 -2.58
C SER A 55 6.50 -16.54 -2.22
N LYS A 56 7.43 -16.97 -3.04
CA LYS A 56 8.84 -16.56 -2.97
C LYS A 56 9.02 -15.16 -3.57
N ILE A 57 10.20 -14.58 -3.37
CA ILE A 57 10.52 -13.25 -3.91
C ILE A 57 10.40 -13.23 -5.45
N ASP A 58 10.78 -14.30 -6.13
CA ASP A 58 10.69 -14.43 -7.59
C ASP A 58 9.23 -14.41 -8.08
N ASP A 59 8.32 -15.05 -7.34
CA ASP A 59 6.88 -15.01 -7.64
C ASP A 59 6.33 -13.57 -7.56
N LEU A 60 6.81 -12.79 -6.59
CA LEU A 60 6.41 -11.39 -6.42
C LEU A 60 6.99 -10.49 -7.50
N ILE A 61 8.21 -10.77 -7.96
CA ILE A 61 8.84 -10.08 -9.08
C ILE A 61 8.06 -10.35 -10.36
N GLU A 62 7.71 -11.61 -10.60
CA GLU A 62 6.88 -12.01 -11.75
C GLU A 62 5.49 -11.38 -11.69
N ALA A 63 4.84 -11.39 -10.53
CA ALA A 63 3.56 -10.70 -10.34
C ALA A 63 3.68 -9.20 -10.66
N SER A 64 4.75 -8.54 -10.24
CA SER A 64 5.01 -7.13 -10.54
C SER A 64 5.14 -6.89 -12.06
N ARG A 65 5.88 -7.76 -12.78
CA ARG A 65 6.00 -7.73 -14.24
C ARG A 65 4.64 -7.87 -14.94
N LEU A 66 3.82 -8.78 -14.46
CA LEU A 66 2.49 -9.00 -15.01
C LEU A 66 1.55 -7.80 -14.77
N TYR A 67 1.58 -7.20 -13.59
CA TYR A 67 0.84 -5.97 -13.32
C TYR A 67 1.30 -4.80 -14.20
N GLU A 68 2.62 -4.63 -14.40
CA GLU A 68 3.17 -3.63 -15.33
C GLU A 68 2.59 -3.81 -16.72
N LYS A 69 2.60 -5.06 -17.23
CA LYS A 69 2.04 -5.40 -18.52
C LYS A 69 0.57 -4.99 -18.65
N VAL A 70 -0.26 -5.36 -17.65
CA VAL A 70 -1.69 -5.00 -17.65
C VAL A 70 -1.88 -3.48 -17.58
N TYR A 71 -1.10 -2.80 -16.76
CA TYR A 71 -1.16 -1.33 -16.69
C TYR A 71 -0.87 -0.69 -18.04
N LEU A 72 0.19 -1.13 -18.73
CA LEU A 72 0.58 -0.60 -20.04
C LEU A 72 -0.45 -0.94 -21.14
N MET A 73 -1.05 -2.13 -21.08
CA MET A 73 -2.14 -2.50 -22.00
C MET A 73 -3.37 -1.59 -21.82
N ASN A 74 -3.78 -1.38 -20.58
CA ASN A 74 -4.91 -0.52 -20.25
C ASN A 74 -4.63 0.93 -20.61
N LYS A 75 -3.43 1.45 -20.33
CA LYS A 75 -3.00 2.80 -20.67
C LYS A 75 -3.05 3.06 -22.18
N LYS A 76 -2.64 2.10 -23.01
CA LYS A 76 -2.73 2.21 -24.47
C LYS A 76 -4.17 2.32 -24.97
N LYS A 77 -5.12 1.71 -24.26
CA LYS A 77 -6.53 1.73 -24.61
C LYS A 77 -7.20 3.06 -24.24
N ASP A 78 -6.94 3.57 -23.04
CA ASP A 78 -7.71 4.66 -22.44
C ASP A 78 -7.03 6.05 -22.54
N ASN A 79 -5.79 6.13 -23.03
CA ASN A 79 -4.91 7.34 -23.11
C ASN A 79 -4.70 8.07 -21.76
N ILE A 80 -5.63 7.97 -20.82
CA ILE A 80 -5.56 8.58 -19.47
C ILE A 80 -5.83 7.48 -18.44
N PRO A 81 -5.02 7.35 -17.39
CA PRO A 81 -5.27 6.38 -16.34
C PRO A 81 -6.59 6.66 -15.61
N THR A 82 -7.57 5.80 -15.81
CA THR A 82 -8.84 5.78 -15.04
C THR A 82 -8.64 5.07 -13.69
N PRO A 83 -9.54 5.18 -12.73
CA PRO A 83 -9.45 4.43 -11.48
C PRO A 83 -9.26 2.92 -11.68
N SER A 84 -9.92 2.32 -12.68
CA SER A 84 -9.79 0.89 -13.00
C SER A 84 -8.43 0.53 -13.63
N THR A 85 -7.80 1.46 -14.35
CA THR A 85 -6.47 1.24 -14.94
C THR A 85 -5.35 1.47 -13.94
N LEU A 86 -5.62 2.15 -12.81
CA LEU A 86 -4.64 2.38 -11.74
C LEU A 86 -4.42 1.14 -10.86
N GLU A 87 -5.38 0.22 -10.76
CA GLU A 87 -5.28 -0.94 -9.87
C GLU A 87 -4.00 -1.77 -10.09
N PRO A 88 -3.61 -2.15 -11.32
CA PRO A 88 -2.33 -2.85 -11.54
C PRO A 88 -1.13 -2.04 -11.03
N LEU A 89 -1.10 -0.74 -11.27
CA LEU A 89 -0.01 0.13 -10.81
C LEU A 89 0.05 0.20 -9.28
N LEU A 90 -1.09 0.27 -8.60
CA LEU A 90 -1.14 0.26 -7.13
C LEU A 90 -0.62 -1.06 -6.55
N ASN A 91 -0.92 -2.18 -7.22
CA ASN A 91 -0.37 -3.48 -6.84
C ASN A 91 1.14 -3.56 -7.08
N MET A 92 1.66 -2.99 -8.17
CA MET A 92 3.11 -2.86 -8.38
C MET A 92 3.77 -2.03 -7.27
N ILE A 93 3.16 -0.89 -6.89
CA ILE A 93 3.64 -0.06 -5.79
C ILE A 93 3.72 -0.90 -4.50
N TYR A 94 2.66 -1.63 -4.17
CA TYR A 94 2.63 -2.51 -3.00
C TYR A 94 3.74 -3.58 -3.06
N LEU A 95 3.92 -4.24 -4.21
CA LEU A 95 4.96 -5.25 -4.38
C LEU A 95 6.38 -4.66 -4.30
N SER A 96 6.57 -3.43 -4.75
CA SER A 96 7.88 -2.78 -4.68
C SER A 96 8.39 -2.61 -3.24
N PHE A 97 7.48 -2.52 -2.25
CA PHE A 97 7.85 -2.49 -0.83
C PHE A 97 8.40 -3.83 -0.34
N ARG A 98 7.88 -4.93 -0.86
CA ARG A 98 8.30 -6.29 -0.52
C ARG A 98 9.58 -6.69 -1.26
N THR A 99 9.65 -6.38 -2.55
CA THR A 99 10.76 -6.76 -3.45
C THR A 99 11.93 -5.79 -3.42
N LYS A 100 11.73 -4.57 -2.92
CA LYS A 100 12.69 -3.44 -2.95
C LYS A 100 13.05 -2.99 -4.38
N ILE A 101 12.21 -3.29 -5.36
CA ILE A 101 12.41 -2.91 -6.76
C ILE A 101 11.50 -1.72 -7.08
N PHE A 102 12.08 -0.50 -7.11
CA PHE A 102 11.33 0.75 -7.34
C PHE A 102 11.57 1.37 -8.72
N ARG A 103 12.62 0.90 -9.44
CA ARG A 103 13.13 1.56 -10.66
C ARG A 103 12.05 1.77 -11.73
N ASN A 104 11.24 0.74 -11.99
CA ASN A 104 10.19 0.81 -13.01
C ASN A 104 8.90 1.42 -12.48
N VAL A 105 8.64 1.28 -11.18
CA VAL A 105 7.38 1.69 -10.56
C VAL A 105 7.28 3.19 -10.38
N LEU A 106 8.36 3.84 -9.92
CA LEU A 106 8.34 5.28 -9.63
C LEU A 106 8.01 6.14 -10.85
N PRO A 107 8.62 5.97 -12.04
CA PRO A 107 8.27 6.75 -13.22
C PRO A 107 6.79 6.62 -13.62
N LEU A 108 6.25 5.39 -13.56
CA LEU A 108 4.85 5.12 -13.90
C LEU A 108 3.90 5.76 -12.88
N ALA A 109 4.24 5.70 -11.58
CA ALA A 109 3.46 6.32 -10.52
C ALA A 109 3.47 7.85 -10.64
N LEU A 110 4.61 8.48 -10.97
CA LEU A 110 4.70 9.91 -11.19
C LEU A 110 3.90 10.36 -12.41
N GLU A 111 3.92 9.57 -13.48
CA GLU A 111 3.11 9.87 -14.68
C GLU A 111 1.62 9.76 -14.37
N ALA A 112 1.19 8.67 -13.71
CA ALA A 112 -0.20 8.49 -13.31
C ALA A 112 -0.68 9.61 -12.38
N PHE A 113 0.18 10.09 -11.48
CA PHE A 113 -0.12 11.19 -10.56
C PHE A 113 -0.41 12.50 -11.26
N LYS A 114 0.18 12.79 -12.43
CA LYS A 114 -0.13 14.01 -13.20
C LYS A 114 -1.62 14.14 -13.53
N HIS A 115 -2.29 13.00 -13.74
CA HIS A 115 -3.71 12.91 -14.09
C HIS A 115 -4.62 12.59 -12.90
N ASN A 116 -4.06 12.10 -11.79
CA ASN A 116 -4.81 11.59 -10.63
C ASN A 116 -4.27 12.20 -9.32
N LYS A 117 -4.18 13.53 -9.26
CA LYS A 117 -3.55 14.28 -8.15
C LYS A 117 -4.22 14.11 -6.78
N PHE A 118 -5.48 13.63 -6.75
CA PHE A 118 -6.24 13.46 -5.52
C PHE A 118 -6.50 11.98 -5.18
N HIS A 119 -5.83 11.05 -5.87
CA HIS A 119 -5.99 9.62 -5.60
C HIS A 119 -5.15 9.19 -4.40
N GLU A 120 -5.79 9.02 -3.24
CA GLU A 120 -5.13 8.79 -1.94
C GLU A 120 -4.08 7.66 -1.96
N LYS A 121 -4.43 6.47 -2.49
CA LYS A 121 -3.50 5.33 -2.53
C LYS A 121 -2.26 5.61 -3.39
N LEU A 122 -2.42 6.37 -4.47
CA LEU A 122 -1.30 6.74 -5.34
C LEU A 122 -0.38 7.75 -4.66
N ILE A 123 -0.96 8.75 -3.98
CA ILE A 123 -0.21 9.74 -3.19
C ILE A 123 0.57 9.04 -2.07
N GLU A 124 -0.09 8.15 -1.33
CA GLU A 124 0.54 7.38 -0.25
C GLU A 124 1.66 6.49 -0.78
N GLY A 125 1.42 5.81 -1.92
CA GLY A 125 2.44 4.99 -2.58
C GLY A 125 3.68 5.80 -2.97
N LEU A 126 3.50 6.99 -3.55
CA LEU A 126 4.61 7.90 -3.86
C LEU A 126 5.34 8.37 -2.61
N ALA A 127 4.62 8.68 -1.52
CA ALA A 127 5.23 9.05 -0.25
C ALA A 127 6.13 7.92 0.28
N ILE A 128 5.63 6.68 0.30
CA ILE A 128 6.38 5.52 0.83
C ILE A 128 7.57 5.18 -0.06
N ILE A 129 7.43 5.20 -1.40
CA ILE A 129 8.57 4.97 -2.31
C ILE A 129 9.68 5.98 -2.02
N ASN A 130 9.34 7.25 -1.81
CA ASN A 130 10.33 8.29 -1.51
C ASN A 130 11.01 8.06 -0.15
N ILE A 131 10.31 7.54 0.88
CA ILE A 131 10.97 7.11 2.14
C ILE A 131 12.03 6.03 1.85
N LEU A 132 11.63 5.01 1.10
CA LEU A 132 12.51 3.87 0.82
C LEU A 132 13.72 4.24 -0.06
N LEU A 133 13.61 5.33 -0.79
CA LEU A 133 14.70 5.95 -1.55
C LEU A 133 15.49 7.00 -0.74
N ALA A 134 15.22 7.12 0.58
CA ALA A 134 15.80 8.13 1.47
C ALA A 134 15.53 9.59 1.04
N ASN A 135 14.50 9.82 0.22
CA ASN A 135 14.10 11.14 -0.25
C ASN A 135 13.01 11.72 0.65
N ASN A 136 13.37 12.00 1.91
CA ASN A 136 12.43 12.44 2.94
C ASN A 136 11.69 13.74 2.57
N SER A 137 12.34 14.66 1.89
CA SER A 137 11.73 15.95 1.49
C SER A 137 10.56 15.76 0.52
N GLU A 138 10.70 14.90 -0.48
CA GLU A 138 9.60 14.58 -1.40
C GLU A 138 8.51 13.75 -0.69
N SER A 139 8.89 12.80 0.15
CA SER A 139 7.92 12.04 0.94
C SER A 139 7.04 12.95 1.80
N ILE A 140 7.61 13.93 2.48
CA ILE A 140 6.87 14.93 3.28
C ILE A 140 5.87 15.69 2.42
N LYS A 141 6.23 16.08 1.19
CA LYS A 141 5.30 16.78 0.28
C LYS A 141 4.09 15.91 -0.05
N TYR A 142 4.30 14.63 -0.37
CA TYR A 142 3.20 13.72 -0.67
C TYR A 142 2.33 13.43 0.55
N TYR A 143 2.90 13.26 1.75
CA TYR A 143 2.09 13.10 2.96
C TYR A 143 1.27 14.36 3.29
N LYS A 144 1.86 15.55 3.14
CA LYS A 144 1.11 16.81 3.30
C LYS A 144 -0.08 16.88 2.32
N LEU A 145 0.14 16.53 1.05
CA LEU A 145 -0.91 16.46 0.06
C LEU A 145 -1.98 15.41 0.43
N LEU A 146 -1.58 14.24 0.90
CA LEU A 146 -2.50 13.19 1.34
C LEU A 146 -3.45 13.69 2.43
N PHE A 147 -2.95 14.47 3.39
CA PHE A 147 -3.77 15.02 4.48
C PHE A 147 -4.57 16.25 4.06
N GLN A 148 -4.20 16.94 2.98
CA GLN A 148 -5.07 17.93 2.34
C GLN A 148 -6.27 17.26 1.65
N VAL A 149 -6.07 16.09 1.05
CA VAL A 149 -7.14 15.30 0.40
C VAL A 149 -8.04 14.63 1.45
N ASN A 150 -7.45 14.13 2.53
CA ASN A 150 -8.18 13.44 3.60
C ASN A 150 -7.56 13.74 4.98
N GLU A 151 -8.02 14.80 5.60
CA GLU A 151 -7.50 15.28 6.89
C GLU A 151 -7.67 14.25 8.02
N ARG A 152 -8.74 13.43 7.97
CA ARG A 152 -9.05 12.45 9.02
C ARG A 152 -8.28 11.15 8.88
N ARG A 153 -7.50 10.99 7.82
CA ARG A 153 -6.75 9.77 7.59
C ARG A 153 -5.69 9.54 8.67
N LEU A 154 -5.69 8.33 9.26
CA LEU A 154 -4.70 7.91 10.25
C LEU A 154 -3.41 7.39 9.61
N THR A 155 -3.57 6.57 8.55
CA THR A 155 -2.41 6.00 7.85
C THR A 155 -1.56 7.11 7.23
N GLY A 156 -0.25 6.97 7.32
CA GLY A 156 0.70 7.95 6.80
C GLY A 156 1.16 9.00 7.83
N ARG A 157 0.46 9.20 8.97
CA ARG A 157 0.89 10.22 9.95
C ARG A 157 2.14 9.83 10.70
N ALA A 158 2.23 8.60 11.19
CA ALA A 158 3.46 8.12 11.81
C ALA A 158 4.65 8.14 10.83
N PRO A 159 4.56 7.63 9.58
CA PRO A 159 5.60 7.83 8.58
C PRO A 159 5.97 9.30 8.30
N LEU A 160 4.98 10.22 8.27
CA LEU A 160 5.30 11.66 8.15
C LEU A 160 6.17 12.14 9.30
N LEU A 161 5.83 11.81 10.55
CA LEU A 161 6.63 12.18 11.71
C LEU A 161 8.05 11.61 11.64
N CYS A 162 8.20 10.35 11.19
CA CYS A 162 9.52 9.79 10.93
C CYS A 162 10.30 10.62 9.90
N CYS A 163 9.69 10.96 8.76
CA CYS A 163 10.33 11.78 7.74
C CYS A 163 10.74 13.15 8.25
N LEU A 164 9.89 13.81 9.03
CA LEU A 164 10.16 15.12 9.64
C LEU A 164 11.35 15.07 10.60
N ASN A 165 11.49 13.98 11.36
CA ASN A 165 12.61 13.79 12.28
C ASN A 165 13.95 13.61 11.56
N TYR A 166 13.95 13.09 10.32
CA TYR A 166 15.15 12.91 9.50
C TYR A 166 15.40 14.03 8.49
N ALA A 167 14.43 14.93 8.29
CA ALA A 167 14.57 16.01 7.33
C ALA A 167 15.35 17.19 7.93
N SER A 168 16.41 17.62 7.23
CA SER A 168 17.11 18.85 7.58
C SER A 168 16.17 20.07 7.48
N GLY A 169 16.18 20.93 8.48
CA GLY A 169 15.38 22.18 8.50
C GLY A 169 13.96 22.02 9.08
N THR A 170 13.59 20.87 9.61
CA THR A 170 12.37 20.74 10.41
C THR A 170 12.60 21.39 11.78
N SER A 171 11.79 22.41 12.14
CA SER A 171 11.85 22.97 13.49
C SER A 171 11.18 22.05 14.51
N GLN A 172 11.60 22.13 15.78
CA GLN A 172 11.00 21.35 16.86
C GLN A 172 9.52 21.72 17.07
N GLU A 173 9.19 23.01 16.91
CA GLU A 173 7.83 23.52 17.03
C GLU A 173 6.92 22.89 15.98
N TYR A 174 7.35 22.88 14.72
CA TYR A 174 6.58 22.28 13.62
C TYR A 174 6.41 20.76 13.81
N TYR A 175 7.47 20.07 14.22
CA TYR A 175 7.38 18.64 14.55
C TYR A 175 6.36 18.38 15.67
N PHE A 176 6.41 19.18 16.74
CA PHE A 176 5.48 19.06 17.86
C PHE A 176 4.03 19.34 17.47
N GLU A 177 3.79 20.35 16.62
CA GLU A 177 2.45 20.63 16.08
C GLU A 177 1.88 19.44 15.32
N GLU A 178 2.67 18.76 14.48
CA GLU A 178 2.24 17.58 13.75
C GLU A 178 1.97 16.38 14.69
N CYS A 179 2.76 16.23 15.75
CA CYS A 179 2.48 15.25 16.81
C CYS A 179 1.13 15.52 17.50
N LEU A 180 0.83 16.79 17.85
CA LEU A 180 -0.46 17.16 18.43
C LEU A 180 -1.64 16.93 17.51
N LYS A 181 -1.49 17.20 16.20
CA LYS A 181 -2.53 16.88 15.19
C LYS A 181 -2.81 15.38 15.16
N TYR A 182 -1.76 14.57 15.18
CA TYR A 182 -1.90 13.11 15.17
C TYR A 182 -2.58 12.60 16.45
N SER A 183 -2.15 13.08 17.63
CA SER A 183 -2.76 12.74 18.93
C SER A 183 -4.26 13.01 18.94
N LYS A 184 -4.70 14.22 18.52
CA LYS A 184 -6.12 14.58 18.46
C LYS A 184 -6.94 13.64 17.55
N ILE A 185 -6.36 13.15 16.46
CA ILE A 185 -7.03 12.22 15.57
C ILE A 185 -7.11 10.83 16.19
N LEU A 186 -6.04 10.39 16.88
CA LEU A 186 -6.04 9.12 17.62
C LEU A 186 -7.10 9.15 18.72
N GLU A 187 -7.15 10.20 19.53
CA GLU A 187 -8.12 10.36 20.59
C GLU A 187 -9.56 10.24 20.08
N ARG A 188 -9.89 10.90 18.96
CA ARG A 188 -11.23 10.80 18.35
C ARG A 188 -11.59 9.38 17.91
N ASN A 189 -10.62 8.55 17.56
CA ASN A 189 -10.85 7.16 17.15
C ASN A 189 -10.86 6.19 18.34
N LEU A 190 -10.39 6.63 19.50
CA LEU A 190 -10.40 5.86 20.75
C LEU A 190 -11.64 6.12 21.61
N ILE A 191 -12.54 7.01 21.20
CA ILE A 191 -13.81 7.28 21.89
C ILE A 191 -14.65 5.98 21.93
N GLY A 192 -14.74 5.40 23.12
CA GLY A 192 -15.40 4.11 23.37
C GLY A 192 -14.59 3.15 24.23
N THR A 193 -13.33 3.47 24.52
CA THR A 193 -12.60 2.78 25.61
C THR A 193 -13.13 3.31 26.93
N GLU A 194 -13.82 2.47 27.71
CA GLU A 194 -14.32 2.81 29.03
C GLU A 194 -13.21 3.47 29.86
N GLU A 195 -13.53 4.62 30.49
CA GLU A 195 -12.67 5.22 31.51
C GLU A 195 -12.38 4.17 32.58
N LYS A 196 -11.15 3.69 32.61
CA LYS A 196 -10.73 2.75 33.66
C LYS A 196 -10.85 3.47 34.99
N LYS A 197 -11.68 2.91 35.87
CA LYS A 197 -11.85 3.38 37.24
C LYS A 197 -10.50 3.67 37.87
N VAL A 198 -10.33 4.90 38.36
CA VAL A 198 -9.13 5.28 39.12
C VAL A 198 -8.98 4.33 40.31
N PRO A 199 -7.82 3.70 40.53
CA PRO A 199 -7.61 2.81 41.65
C PRO A 199 -7.92 3.51 42.98
N GLN A 200 -8.65 2.81 43.86
CA GLN A 200 -8.91 3.35 45.19
C GLN A 200 -7.60 3.63 45.94
N LYS A 201 -7.59 4.69 46.77
CA LYS A 201 -6.48 5.03 47.66
C LYS A 201 -5.97 3.80 48.41
N ASN A 202 -4.68 3.50 48.30
CA ASN A 202 -3.91 2.43 48.95
C ASN A 202 -3.58 1.17 48.11
N THR A 203 -3.83 1.14 46.81
CA THR A 203 -3.30 0.07 45.94
C THR A 203 -1.95 0.52 45.34
N LYS A 204 -0.98 -0.40 45.31
CA LYS A 204 0.29 -0.18 44.59
C LYS A 204 -0.01 0.13 43.11
N ILE A 205 0.57 1.22 42.61
CA ILE A 205 0.46 1.57 41.18
C ILE A 205 1.15 0.49 40.39
N LYS A 206 0.42 -0.18 39.48
CA LYS A 206 0.97 -1.13 38.51
C LYS A 206 1.18 -0.38 37.21
N ILE A 207 2.44 -0.30 36.78
CA ILE A 207 2.82 0.32 35.50
C ILE A 207 3.13 -0.81 34.52
N ALA A 208 2.49 -0.80 33.36
CA ALA A 208 2.80 -1.71 32.25
C ALA A 208 3.40 -0.91 31.10
N PHE A 209 4.52 -1.36 30.59
CA PHE A 209 5.12 -0.87 29.36
C PHE A 209 4.69 -1.79 28.22
N LEU A 210 4.04 -1.23 27.19
CA LEU A 210 3.61 -1.95 26.00
C LEU A 210 4.38 -1.40 24.80
N SER A 211 5.29 -2.16 24.27
CA SER A 211 6.02 -1.84 23.05
C SER A 211 6.39 -3.11 22.29
N SER A 212 6.28 -3.06 20.97
CA SER A 212 6.83 -4.10 20.10
C SER A 212 8.35 -4.20 20.19
N ASP A 213 9.00 -3.16 20.70
CA ASP A 213 10.46 -3.02 20.78
C ASP A 213 11.05 -3.52 22.12
N LEU A 214 10.20 -3.99 23.07
CA LEU A 214 10.62 -4.70 24.28
C LEU A 214 11.10 -6.14 23.96
N ARG A 215 11.98 -6.25 22.98
CA ARG A 215 12.68 -7.45 22.51
C ARG A 215 14.03 -7.00 21.97
N VAL A 216 14.86 -7.94 21.55
CA VAL A 216 16.13 -7.58 20.87
C VAL A 216 15.82 -6.73 19.64
N HIS A 217 15.98 -5.45 19.77
CA HIS A 217 15.70 -4.43 18.76
C HIS A 217 16.73 -3.31 18.85
N SER A 218 16.98 -2.62 17.73
CA SER A 218 18.03 -1.57 17.66
C SER A 218 17.80 -0.37 18.59
N VAL A 219 16.59 -0.24 19.18
CA VAL A 219 16.18 0.88 20.05
C VAL A 219 15.92 0.43 21.49
N SER A 220 15.94 -0.87 21.79
CA SER A 220 15.74 -1.42 23.14
C SER A 220 17.03 -1.47 23.96
#